data_67ebea667d7d677d4e9a165ed897a9a0
#
_entry.id   67ebea667d7d677d4e9a165ed897a9a0
#
_cell.length_a   1.000
_cell.length_b   1.000
_cell.length_c   1.000
_cell.angle_alpha   90.00
_cell.angle_beta   90.00
_cell.angle_gamma   90.00
#
_symmetry.space_group_name_H-M   'P 1'
#
loop_
_entity.id
_entity.type
_entity.pdbx_description
1 polymer ?
#
loop_
_entity_poly.entity_id
_entity_poly.type
_entity_poly.pdbx_seq_one_letter_code
_entity_poly.pdbx_strand_id
1 'polypeptide(L)'
;MLSKGKRTRLTSGAVQSIDSLTETTRRTFLRTVAVQAVALPAASVLVTQSNPLAAELFNSGSALVAPSSEDGSVRDATVRPIVRQFADPWLELVRLLREAAEVEHALMVQYLYAAFSVKPSYSGIVGYGAPSADDLLGVAVQEMQHLGAVNRFLVAIGSCPHLERQDFPYEPVIYPFAFHLEPLSRHSLAKYVYTEAPADAINRIGATPEEVGFIDDLFAALGTERRPNHIGSLYEQILALIGELRQSGTELTTVDFDGWTRDFEATKDEGEIDHYLFFRKLFTGQHEGFAGVMNVWDLPKDDPSYPAFDVAVDPTAFIGHPRQIMDPTALRTAWLGNLEYWTVLCLLDSYYRGAGEWAVERARAHMVGAMLPLARHLGSTGGALPFDALSMGYAPGTDNARSRLVILRLVREAQAVARSLGSNLPEDFPLDIHDDTIAAIDGGIVLARGHP
;
A
#
# COMPACT_ATOMS: atom_id res chain seq x y z
N MET A 1 6.54 -69.95 24.94
CA MET A 1 7.62 -68.95 25.13
C MET A 1 7.24 -67.69 24.35
N LEU A 2 6.80 -66.71 25.07
CA LEU A 2 6.21 -65.45 24.53
C LEU A 2 7.30 -64.38 24.47
N SER A 3 7.57 -63.86 23.25
CA SER A 3 8.46 -62.71 23.04
C SER A 3 7.64 -61.41 23.17
N LYS A 4 8.04 -60.60 24.13
CA LYS A 4 7.48 -59.29 24.39
C LYS A 4 7.99 -58.28 23.33
N GLY A 5 7.11 -57.78 22.47
CA GLY A 5 7.38 -56.64 21.60
C GLY A 5 7.39 -55.34 22.40
N LYS A 6 8.51 -54.62 22.34
CA LYS A 6 8.67 -53.25 22.87
C LYS A 6 7.80 -52.25 22.06
N ARG A 7 6.82 -51.64 22.69
CA ARG A 7 6.16 -50.42 22.19
C ARG A 7 7.08 -49.25 22.45
N THR A 8 7.64 -48.67 21.41
CA THR A 8 8.33 -47.39 21.44
C THR A 8 7.27 -46.28 21.58
N ARG A 9 7.25 -45.58 22.70
CA ARG A 9 6.50 -44.35 22.86
C ARG A 9 7.14 -43.28 21.97
N LEU A 10 6.42 -42.79 20.96
CA LEU A 10 6.72 -41.55 20.31
C LEU A 10 6.34 -40.42 21.29
N THR A 11 7.35 -39.69 21.69
CA THR A 11 7.25 -38.52 22.56
C THR A 11 6.49 -37.40 21.79
N SER A 12 5.43 -36.90 22.43
CA SER A 12 4.73 -35.71 22.04
C SER A 12 5.65 -34.49 22.21
N GLY A 13 6.15 -34.03 21.10
CA GLY A 13 6.91 -32.80 21.06
C GLY A 13 6.73 -32.16 19.69
N ALA A 14 5.77 -31.32 19.54
CA ALA A 14 5.62 -30.22 18.62
C ALA A 14 4.14 -29.98 18.22
N VAL A 15 3.31 -29.68 19.19
CA VAL A 15 2.19 -28.79 18.94
C VAL A 15 2.49 -27.54 19.78
N GLN A 16 3.39 -26.69 19.28
CA GLN A 16 3.41 -25.31 19.73
C GLN A 16 2.11 -24.67 19.24
N SER A 17 1.34 -24.17 20.18
CA SER A 17 0.05 -23.59 19.90
C SER A 17 0.19 -22.41 18.92
N ILE A 18 -0.73 -22.31 17.97
CA ILE A 18 -0.85 -21.20 17.02
C ILE A 18 -0.87 -19.84 17.75
N ASP A 19 -1.31 -19.81 19.01
CA ASP A 19 -1.33 -18.60 19.85
C ASP A 19 0.07 -18.07 20.22
N SER A 20 1.07 -18.93 20.41
CA SER A 20 2.43 -18.47 20.71
C SER A 20 3.12 -17.89 19.48
N LEU A 21 2.82 -18.40 18.28
CA LEU A 21 3.33 -17.88 17.02
C LEU A 21 2.74 -16.50 16.69
N THR A 22 1.43 -16.30 16.93
CA THR A 22 0.78 -15.01 16.71
C THR A 22 1.34 -13.90 17.59
N GLU A 23 1.61 -14.17 18.85
CA GLU A 23 2.16 -13.14 19.76
C GLU A 23 3.63 -12.79 19.43
N THR A 24 4.44 -13.78 19.07
CA THR A 24 5.83 -13.55 18.64
C THR A 24 5.88 -12.76 17.33
N THR A 25 5.00 -13.06 16.38
CA THR A 25 4.88 -12.36 15.10
C THR A 25 4.41 -10.92 15.29
N ARG A 26 3.41 -10.69 16.15
CA ARG A 26 2.95 -9.33 16.52
C ARG A 26 4.11 -8.52 17.13
N ARG A 27 4.89 -9.09 18.04
CA ARG A 27 6.04 -8.40 18.67
C ARG A 27 7.17 -8.13 17.69
N THR A 28 7.43 -9.04 16.75
CA THR A 28 8.47 -8.87 15.71
C THR A 28 8.05 -7.79 14.73
N PHE A 29 6.82 -7.83 14.21
CA PHE A 29 6.26 -6.80 13.35
C PHE A 29 6.34 -5.41 13.99
N LEU A 30 5.85 -5.27 15.24
CA LEU A 30 5.89 -4.01 15.97
C LEU A 30 7.32 -3.50 16.22
N ARG A 31 8.31 -4.40 16.42
CA ARG A 31 9.71 -4.00 16.58
C ARG A 31 10.37 -3.58 15.28
N THR A 32 10.16 -4.30 14.19
CA THR A 32 10.81 -4.02 12.90
C THR A 32 10.31 -2.69 12.31
N VAL A 33 9.01 -2.45 12.36
CA VAL A 33 8.43 -1.16 11.91
C VAL A 33 8.80 0.00 12.87
N ALA A 34 9.15 -0.28 14.14
CA ALA A 34 9.56 0.75 15.12
C ALA A 34 11.01 1.22 14.95
N VAL A 35 11.90 0.38 14.42
CA VAL A 35 13.35 0.70 14.35
C VAL A 35 13.67 1.67 13.21
N GLN A 36 12.86 1.72 12.15
CA GLN A 36 13.09 2.62 11.00
C GLN A 36 12.40 3.99 11.11
N ALA A 37 11.58 4.22 12.15
CA ALA A 37 11.05 5.55 12.44
C ALA A 37 12.03 6.34 13.31
N VAL A 38 13.22 6.64 12.79
CA VAL A 38 14.18 7.51 13.49
C VAL A 38 13.63 8.93 13.48
N ALA A 39 13.42 9.47 14.68
CA ALA A 39 12.97 10.82 14.93
C ALA A 39 13.97 11.84 14.36
N LEU A 40 13.47 12.75 13.53
CA LEU A 40 14.11 14.02 13.29
C LEU A 40 13.40 15.11 14.09
N PRO A 41 14.12 16.08 14.67
CA PRO A 41 13.52 17.11 15.51
C PRO A 41 12.62 18.04 14.68
N ALA A 42 11.43 18.32 15.21
CA ALA A 42 10.51 19.32 14.67
C ALA A 42 11.13 20.70 14.76
N ALA A 43 11.52 21.28 13.62
CA ALA A 43 11.86 22.70 13.52
C ALA A 43 10.60 23.48 13.15
N SER A 44 10.09 24.28 14.07
CA SER A 44 9.00 25.22 13.83
C SER A 44 9.54 26.38 12.97
N VAL A 45 9.08 26.52 11.74
CA VAL A 45 9.37 27.69 10.90
C VAL A 45 8.11 28.51 10.74
N LEU A 46 8.12 29.72 11.32
CA LEU A 46 7.20 30.79 11.05
C LEU A 46 7.59 31.43 9.70
N VAL A 47 6.73 31.32 8.69
CA VAL A 47 6.91 32.05 7.43
C VAL A 47 5.94 33.23 7.40
N THR A 48 6.50 34.42 7.51
CA THR A 48 5.89 35.67 7.05
C THR A 48 6.82 36.29 6.04
N GLN A 49 6.46 36.26 4.75
CA GLN A 49 6.64 37.41 3.85
C GLN A 49 6.21 37.06 2.40
N SER A 50 5.45 37.98 1.82
CA SER A 50 4.98 37.99 0.45
C SER A 50 6.11 38.35 -0.52
N ASN A 51 6.30 37.59 -1.58
CA ASN A 51 7.34 37.81 -2.60
C ASN A 51 6.74 38.39 -3.89
N PRO A 52 7.30 39.47 -4.45
CA PRO A 52 6.74 40.15 -5.62
C PRO A 52 7.14 39.58 -7.00
N LEU A 53 7.72 38.37 -7.07
CA LEU A 53 8.24 37.80 -8.31
C LEU A 53 7.22 37.04 -9.20
N ALA A 54 5.94 37.02 -8.80
CA ALA A 54 4.91 36.29 -9.54
C ALA A 54 4.41 37.00 -10.84
N ALA A 55 4.81 38.21 -11.13
CA ALA A 55 4.26 38.96 -12.26
C ALA A 55 5.01 38.83 -13.60
N GLU A 56 6.22 38.32 -13.61
CA GLU A 56 7.03 38.24 -14.86
C GLU A 56 6.95 36.89 -15.59
N LEU A 57 6.41 35.84 -14.97
CA LEU A 57 6.38 34.47 -15.55
C LEU A 57 5.20 34.19 -16.50
N PHE A 58 4.21 35.09 -16.59
CA PHE A 58 3.07 34.86 -17.49
C PHE A 58 3.29 35.26 -18.94
N ASN A 59 4.46 35.76 -19.32
CA ASN A 59 4.71 36.28 -20.69
C ASN A 59 5.64 35.41 -21.56
N SER A 60 6.11 34.28 -21.11
CA SER A 60 6.79 33.31 -21.98
C SER A 60 5.81 32.21 -22.39
N GLY A 61 5.18 32.41 -23.55
CA GLY A 61 4.27 31.43 -24.13
C GLY A 61 4.99 30.14 -24.49
N SER A 62 4.90 29.15 -23.62
CA SER A 62 5.12 27.74 -24.02
C SER A 62 3.78 27.23 -24.53
N ALA A 63 3.75 26.97 -25.83
CA ALA A 63 2.61 26.37 -26.51
C ALA A 63 2.32 24.98 -25.89
N LEU A 64 1.12 24.83 -25.35
CA LEU A 64 0.55 23.53 -25.01
C LEU A 64 0.53 22.68 -26.32
N VAL A 65 1.40 21.71 -26.41
CA VAL A 65 1.36 20.72 -27.49
C VAL A 65 0.24 19.76 -27.13
N ALA A 66 -0.87 19.86 -27.86
CA ALA A 66 -1.94 18.88 -27.80
C ALA A 66 -1.39 17.49 -28.17
N PRO A 67 -1.80 16.41 -27.51
CA PRO A 67 -1.36 15.08 -27.89
C PRO A 67 -1.86 14.76 -29.30
N SER A 68 -0.93 14.56 -30.23
CA SER A 68 -1.24 14.07 -31.56
C SER A 68 -1.78 12.64 -31.47
N SER A 69 -2.94 12.40 -32.10
CA SER A 69 -3.49 11.07 -32.32
C SER A 69 -2.49 10.23 -33.12
N GLU A 70 -1.74 9.35 -32.47
CA GLU A 70 -0.82 8.45 -33.15
C GLU A 70 -1.49 7.15 -33.57
N ASP A 71 -1.28 6.84 -34.83
CA ASP A 71 -1.60 5.63 -35.56
C ASP A 71 -1.05 4.38 -34.84
N GLY A 72 -1.91 3.34 -34.72
CA GLY A 72 -1.68 2.13 -33.96
C GLY A 72 -0.68 1.13 -34.54
N SER A 73 0.54 1.53 -34.85
CA SER A 73 1.62 0.59 -35.12
C SER A 73 2.43 0.31 -33.87
N VAL A 74 2.31 -0.90 -33.34
CA VAL A 74 3.12 -1.47 -32.26
C VAL A 74 4.58 -1.55 -32.75
N ARG A 75 5.32 -0.49 -32.51
CA ARG A 75 6.80 -0.55 -32.50
C ARG A 75 7.24 -0.57 -31.05
N ASP A 76 8.20 -1.46 -30.75
CA ASP A 76 8.89 -1.54 -29.46
C ASP A 76 9.08 -0.14 -28.85
N ALA A 77 8.23 0.19 -27.92
CA ALA A 77 8.19 1.54 -27.39
C ALA A 77 9.37 1.72 -26.45
N THR A 78 10.30 2.54 -26.85
CA THR A 78 11.18 3.21 -25.89
C THR A 78 10.31 3.78 -24.77
N VAL A 79 10.67 3.49 -23.52
CA VAL A 79 10.03 4.07 -22.34
C VAL A 79 9.84 5.56 -22.56
N ARG A 80 8.59 6.05 -22.52
CA ARG A 80 8.32 7.46 -22.73
C ARG A 80 8.57 8.20 -21.41
N PRO A 81 9.40 9.26 -21.40
CA PRO A 81 9.61 10.03 -20.19
C PRO A 81 8.29 10.65 -19.72
N ILE A 82 8.10 10.74 -18.41
CA ILE A 82 6.98 11.48 -17.82
C ILE A 82 7.10 12.94 -18.23
N VAL A 83 6.03 13.51 -18.76
CA VAL A 83 6.01 14.89 -19.26
C VAL A 83 5.98 15.86 -18.09
N ARG A 84 6.99 16.75 -18.01
CA ARG A 84 7.00 17.81 -17.00
C ARG A 84 5.87 18.81 -17.25
N GLN A 85 5.07 19.09 -16.21
CA GLN A 85 3.93 19.99 -16.26
C GLN A 85 4.28 21.39 -15.75
N PHE A 86 5.13 21.52 -14.73
CA PHE A 86 5.54 22.79 -14.16
C PHE A 86 6.99 23.12 -14.49
N ALA A 87 7.23 24.36 -14.92
CA ALA A 87 8.58 24.89 -15.09
C ALA A 87 9.30 25.02 -13.73
N ASP A 88 8.57 25.35 -12.67
CA ASP A 88 9.09 25.41 -11.32
C ASP A 88 9.37 23.99 -10.80
N PRO A 89 10.63 23.69 -10.40
CA PRO A 89 11.02 22.33 -10.00
C PRO A 89 10.37 21.89 -8.68
N TRP A 90 10.05 22.80 -7.77
CA TRP A 90 9.38 22.47 -6.52
C TRP A 90 7.92 22.06 -6.75
N LEU A 91 7.19 22.84 -7.59
CA LEU A 91 5.81 22.50 -7.95
C LEU A 91 5.74 21.13 -8.67
N GLU A 92 6.67 20.90 -9.59
CA GLU A 92 6.72 19.62 -10.30
C GLU A 92 7.07 18.47 -9.36
N LEU A 93 8.02 18.66 -8.45
CA LEU A 93 8.37 17.66 -7.44
C LEU A 93 7.17 17.34 -6.53
N VAL A 94 6.45 18.35 -6.04
CA VAL A 94 5.24 18.13 -5.23
C VAL A 94 4.18 17.36 -6.02
N ARG A 95 3.98 17.68 -7.30
CA ARG A 95 3.06 16.96 -8.18
C ARG A 95 3.41 15.48 -8.27
N LEU A 96 4.68 15.16 -8.60
CA LEU A 96 5.12 13.78 -8.77
C LEU A 96 5.16 13.00 -7.44
N LEU A 97 5.49 13.64 -6.33
CA LEU A 97 5.42 13.01 -5.01
C LEU A 97 3.98 12.67 -4.61
N ARG A 98 3.01 13.51 -4.95
CA ARG A 98 1.60 13.19 -4.72
C ARG A 98 1.14 12.02 -5.59
N GLU A 99 1.55 12.00 -6.86
CA GLU A 99 1.31 10.87 -7.75
C GLU A 99 1.94 9.58 -7.19
N ALA A 100 3.19 9.64 -6.73
CA ALA A 100 3.86 8.52 -6.09
C ALA A 100 3.08 8.04 -4.86
N ALA A 101 2.66 8.94 -3.97
CA ALA A 101 1.86 8.57 -2.80
C ALA A 101 0.55 7.85 -3.17
N GLU A 102 -0.14 8.29 -4.21
CA GLU A 102 -1.37 7.65 -4.70
C GLU A 102 -1.10 6.26 -5.29
N VAL A 103 0.00 6.10 -6.01
CA VAL A 103 0.42 4.81 -6.59
C VAL A 103 0.80 3.84 -5.48
N GLU A 104 1.71 4.20 -4.56
CA GLU A 104 2.13 3.36 -3.44
C GLU A 104 0.92 2.91 -2.58
N HIS A 105 0.00 3.84 -2.31
CA HIS A 105 -1.21 3.50 -1.59
C HIS A 105 -2.11 2.53 -2.36
N ALA A 106 -2.26 2.71 -3.67
CA ALA A 106 -3.04 1.83 -4.52
C ALA A 106 -2.43 0.42 -4.60
N LEU A 107 -1.10 0.32 -4.76
CA LEU A 107 -0.38 -0.96 -4.79
C LEU A 107 -0.48 -1.69 -3.46
N MET A 108 -0.20 -1.00 -2.36
CA MET A 108 -0.34 -1.55 -1.01
C MET A 108 -1.70 -2.21 -0.79
N VAL A 109 -2.81 -1.53 -1.09
CA VAL A 109 -4.14 -2.10 -0.84
C VAL A 109 -4.51 -3.21 -1.81
N GLN A 110 -4.00 -3.19 -3.05
CA GLN A 110 -4.15 -4.30 -4.00
C GLN A 110 -3.42 -5.56 -3.52
N TYR A 111 -2.18 -5.41 -3.04
CA TYR A 111 -1.39 -6.53 -2.52
C TYR A 111 -2.01 -7.10 -1.23
N LEU A 112 -2.52 -6.24 -0.35
CA LEU A 112 -3.29 -6.66 0.82
C LEU A 112 -4.57 -7.41 0.42
N TYR A 113 -5.32 -6.89 -0.55
CA TYR A 113 -6.55 -7.53 -1.03
C TYR A 113 -6.27 -8.92 -1.61
N ALA A 114 -5.24 -9.02 -2.44
CA ALA A 114 -4.78 -10.31 -2.97
C ALA A 114 -4.37 -11.26 -1.85
N ALA A 115 -3.56 -10.80 -0.87
CA ALA A 115 -3.12 -11.61 0.27
C ALA A 115 -4.29 -12.16 1.10
N PHE A 116 -5.30 -11.35 1.37
CA PHE A 116 -6.47 -11.76 2.15
C PHE A 116 -7.42 -12.69 1.39
N SER A 117 -7.31 -12.76 0.07
CA SER A 117 -8.05 -13.74 -0.72
C SER A 117 -7.41 -15.13 -0.74
N VAL A 118 -6.16 -15.28 -0.31
CA VAL A 118 -5.42 -16.56 -0.36
C VAL A 118 -5.98 -17.56 0.63
N LYS A 119 -6.18 -18.81 0.17
CA LYS A 119 -6.65 -19.92 1.00
C LYS A 119 -5.57 -20.33 2.02
N PRO A 120 -5.95 -20.81 3.21
CA PRO A 120 -5.02 -21.21 4.27
C PRO A 120 -3.97 -22.26 3.85
N SER A 121 -4.30 -23.12 2.87
CA SER A 121 -3.37 -24.11 2.30
C SER A 121 -2.15 -23.47 1.63
N TYR A 122 -2.23 -22.20 1.27
CA TYR A 122 -1.17 -21.42 0.61
C TYR A 122 -0.63 -20.28 1.48
N SER A 123 -0.74 -20.42 2.81
CA SER A 123 -0.28 -19.41 3.77
C SER A 123 1.20 -19.01 3.62
N GLY A 124 2.03 -19.88 3.03
CA GLY A 124 3.43 -19.57 2.72
C GLY A 124 3.61 -18.46 1.67
N ILE A 125 2.59 -18.18 0.84
CA ILE A 125 2.59 -17.07 -0.10
C ILE A 125 2.21 -15.76 0.61
N VAL A 126 1.39 -15.86 1.67
CA VAL A 126 0.84 -14.69 2.38
C VAL A 126 1.87 -14.08 3.31
N GLY A 127 2.64 -14.91 4.04
CA GLY A 127 3.59 -14.45 5.04
C GLY A 127 2.97 -13.98 6.35
N TYR A 128 3.77 -13.28 7.12
CA TYR A 128 3.44 -12.89 8.50
C TYR A 128 3.42 -11.37 8.73
N GLY A 129 3.62 -10.56 7.69
CA GLY A 129 3.56 -9.10 7.77
C GLY A 129 4.81 -8.45 8.37
N ALA A 130 5.97 -9.11 8.28
CA ALA A 130 7.27 -8.45 8.39
C ALA A 130 7.69 -7.96 7.00
N PRO A 131 8.40 -6.84 6.86
CA PRO A 131 8.91 -6.40 5.57
C PRO A 131 9.74 -7.52 4.93
N SER A 132 9.36 -7.96 3.75
CA SER A 132 9.99 -9.05 3.02
C SER A 132 9.53 -9.01 1.58
N ALA A 133 10.42 -9.29 0.65
CA ALA A 133 10.07 -9.46 -0.75
C ALA A 133 9.71 -10.93 -1.11
N ASP A 134 9.54 -11.80 -0.12
CA ASP A 134 9.28 -13.24 -0.33
C ASP A 134 7.82 -13.62 -0.03
N ASP A 135 6.98 -12.67 0.38
CA ASP A 135 5.56 -12.90 0.67
C ASP A 135 4.70 -11.65 0.47
N LEU A 136 3.40 -11.84 0.20
CA LEU A 136 2.47 -10.77 -0.15
C LEU A 136 2.31 -9.70 0.95
N LEU A 137 2.23 -10.11 2.21
CA LEU A 137 2.12 -9.15 3.31
C LEU A 137 3.43 -8.41 3.52
N GLY A 138 4.56 -9.06 3.28
CA GLY A 138 5.87 -8.46 3.35
C GLY A 138 6.04 -7.34 2.34
N VAL A 139 5.73 -7.62 1.07
CA VAL A 139 5.72 -6.61 0.00
C VAL A 139 4.75 -5.48 0.34
N ALA A 140 3.53 -5.77 0.77
CA ALA A 140 2.57 -4.72 1.15
C ALA A 140 3.08 -3.84 2.30
N VAL A 141 3.87 -4.38 3.24
CA VAL A 141 4.52 -3.58 4.30
C VAL A 141 5.65 -2.71 3.74
N GLN A 142 6.38 -3.19 2.73
CA GLN A 142 7.37 -2.37 2.02
C GLN A 142 6.69 -1.20 1.30
N GLU A 143 5.55 -1.41 0.63
CA GLU A 143 4.75 -0.31 0.04
C GLU A 143 4.23 0.69 1.09
N MET A 144 3.88 0.23 2.31
CA MET A 144 3.59 1.14 3.41
C MET A 144 4.80 2.00 3.80
N GLN A 145 6.02 1.47 3.69
CA GLN A 145 7.25 2.21 3.97
C GLN A 145 7.55 3.22 2.87
N HIS A 146 7.33 2.85 1.59
CA HIS A 146 7.45 3.73 0.43
C HIS A 146 6.46 4.90 0.53
N LEU A 147 5.18 4.63 0.76
CA LEU A 147 4.16 5.65 1.02
C LEU A 147 4.56 6.56 2.19
N GLY A 148 5.11 5.98 3.24
CA GLY A 148 5.62 6.71 4.41
C GLY A 148 6.81 7.60 4.06
N ALA A 149 7.76 7.14 3.24
CA ALA A 149 8.90 7.93 2.79
C ALA A 149 8.45 9.13 1.95
N VAL A 150 7.57 8.91 0.98
CA VAL A 150 6.99 9.96 0.13
C VAL A 150 6.29 11.03 0.98
N ASN A 151 5.47 10.63 1.96
CA ASN A 151 4.76 11.57 2.83
C ASN A 151 5.69 12.35 3.76
N ARG A 152 6.71 11.73 4.31
CA ARG A 152 7.74 12.44 5.10
C ARG A 152 8.49 13.48 4.25
N PHE A 153 8.81 13.12 3.01
CA PHE A 153 9.50 14.05 2.12
C PHE A 153 8.61 15.22 1.69
N LEU A 154 7.33 14.98 1.37
CA LEU A 154 6.35 16.04 1.13
C LEU A 154 6.35 17.07 2.28
N VAL A 155 6.30 16.60 3.51
CA VAL A 155 6.35 17.49 4.70
C VAL A 155 7.71 18.18 4.82
N ALA A 156 8.82 17.49 4.58
CA ALA A 156 10.16 18.05 4.69
C ALA A 156 10.40 19.20 3.70
N ILE A 157 9.82 19.14 2.50
CA ILE A 157 9.92 20.22 1.49
C ILE A 157 8.84 21.29 1.66
N GLY A 158 8.05 21.28 2.74
CA GLY A 158 7.06 22.31 3.07
C GLY A 158 5.68 22.11 2.44
N SER A 159 5.40 20.89 1.90
CA SER A 159 4.09 20.51 1.41
C SER A 159 3.26 19.81 2.49
N CYS A 160 2.09 19.30 2.14
CA CYS A 160 1.20 18.55 3.03
C CYS A 160 1.31 17.05 2.75
N PRO A 161 1.10 16.18 3.76
CA PRO A 161 0.96 14.76 3.54
C PRO A 161 -0.19 14.46 2.57
N HIS A 162 -0.07 13.37 1.83
CA HIS A 162 -1.05 12.92 0.85
C HIS A 162 -1.31 11.43 1.02
N LEU A 163 -2.51 11.09 1.52
CA LEU A 163 -2.94 9.73 1.80
C LEU A 163 -4.22 9.36 1.02
N GLU A 164 -4.52 10.11 -0.03
CA GLU A 164 -5.56 9.72 -0.98
C GLU A 164 -5.05 8.56 -1.84
N ARG A 165 -5.98 7.81 -2.38
CA ARG A 165 -5.73 6.72 -3.32
C ARG A 165 -6.58 6.94 -4.55
N GLN A 166 -5.99 6.71 -5.70
CA GLN A 166 -6.72 6.64 -6.96
C GLN A 166 -6.81 5.20 -7.47
N ASP A 167 -7.91 4.90 -8.14
CA ASP A 167 -8.06 3.65 -8.86
C ASP A 167 -7.29 3.65 -10.20
N PHE A 168 -6.91 4.86 -10.66
CA PHE A 168 -6.09 5.05 -11.85
C PHE A 168 -5.20 6.28 -11.66
N PRO A 169 -3.87 6.20 -11.82
CA PRO A 169 -2.97 7.33 -11.62
C PRO A 169 -3.21 8.46 -12.61
N TYR A 170 -2.88 9.70 -12.23
CA TYR A 170 -2.98 10.89 -13.08
C TYR A 170 -2.08 10.81 -14.30
N GLU A 171 -0.96 10.11 -14.21
CA GLU A 171 -0.06 9.85 -15.32
C GLU A 171 -0.53 8.64 -16.14
N PRO A 172 -1.49 8.79 -17.07
CA PRO A 172 -2.05 7.67 -17.82
C PRO A 172 -1.02 7.02 -18.75
N VAL A 173 0.16 7.62 -18.85
CA VAL A 173 1.30 7.07 -19.58
C VAL A 173 2.12 6.07 -18.76
N ILE A 174 1.89 5.97 -17.43
CA ILE A 174 2.59 5.01 -16.57
C ILE A 174 1.92 3.64 -16.66
N TYR A 175 0.60 3.57 -16.43
CA TYR A 175 -0.13 2.30 -16.41
C TYR A 175 -1.27 2.28 -17.43
N PRO A 176 -1.40 1.19 -18.21
CA PRO A 176 -2.47 1.05 -19.22
C PRO A 176 -3.75 0.43 -18.63
N PHE A 177 -3.85 0.23 -17.33
CA PHE A 177 -4.97 -0.42 -16.63
C PHE A 177 -5.33 0.30 -15.34
N ALA A 178 -6.58 0.14 -14.91
CA ALA A 178 -7.05 0.63 -13.62
C ALA A 178 -6.56 -0.27 -12.46
N PHE A 179 -6.34 0.34 -11.31
CA PHE A 179 -5.98 -0.36 -10.08
C PHE A 179 -7.24 -0.87 -9.37
N HIS A 180 -7.69 -2.05 -9.77
CA HIS A 180 -8.81 -2.74 -9.13
C HIS A 180 -8.36 -3.57 -7.93
N LEU A 181 -9.21 -3.67 -6.91
CA LEU A 181 -9.05 -4.65 -5.83
C LEU A 181 -9.49 -6.02 -6.35
N GLU A 182 -8.56 -6.86 -6.70
CA GLU A 182 -8.79 -8.19 -7.27
C GLU A 182 -8.25 -9.29 -6.35
N PRO A 183 -8.96 -10.44 -6.23
CA PRO A 183 -8.37 -11.60 -5.57
C PRO A 183 -7.11 -12.05 -6.27
N LEU A 184 -6.25 -12.78 -5.56
CA LEU A 184 -5.05 -13.36 -6.15
C LEU A 184 -5.43 -14.25 -7.35
N SER A 185 -4.91 -13.90 -8.50
CA SER A 185 -5.17 -14.58 -9.78
C SER A 185 -4.03 -14.32 -10.75
N ARG A 186 -3.99 -15.06 -11.84
CA ARG A 186 -3.00 -14.80 -12.91
C ARG A 186 -3.15 -13.39 -13.48
N HIS A 187 -4.39 -12.86 -13.56
CA HIS A 187 -4.65 -11.50 -14.05
C HIS A 187 -4.14 -10.42 -13.09
N SER A 188 -4.47 -10.50 -11.78
CA SER A 188 -3.95 -9.55 -10.80
C SER A 188 -2.43 -9.58 -10.71
N LEU A 189 -1.83 -10.79 -10.73
CA LEU A 189 -0.38 -10.96 -10.76
C LEU A 189 0.27 -10.38 -12.00
N ALA A 190 -0.39 -10.46 -13.17
CA ALA A 190 0.12 -9.84 -14.39
C ALA A 190 0.22 -8.31 -14.23
N LYS A 191 -0.76 -7.66 -13.56
CA LYS A 191 -0.69 -6.24 -13.24
C LYS A 191 0.49 -5.94 -12.31
N TYR A 192 0.69 -6.74 -11.26
CA TYR A 192 1.78 -6.56 -10.30
C TYR A 192 3.15 -6.72 -10.96
N VAL A 193 3.33 -7.79 -11.75
CA VAL A 193 4.56 -7.98 -12.54
C VAL A 193 4.83 -6.80 -13.46
N TYR A 194 3.80 -6.30 -14.15
CA TYR A 194 3.95 -5.16 -15.07
C TYR A 194 4.33 -3.88 -14.32
N THR A 195 3.71 -3.65 -13.16
CA THR A 195 3.92 -2.46 -12.33
C THR A 195 5.34 -2.38 -11.79
N GLU A 196 5.85 -3.51 -11.29
CA GLU A 196 7.16 -3.60 -10.65
C GLU A 196 8.31 -3.84 -11.64
N ALA A 197 7.99 -4.16 -12.90
CA ALA A 197 9.00 -4.52 -13.88
C ALA A 197 9.98 -3.37 -14.17
N PRO A 198 11.30 -3.60 -14.09
CA PRO A 198 12.27 -2.64 -14.58
C PRO A 198 12.11 -2.41 -16.09
N ALA A 199 12.62 -1.28 -16.58
CA ALA A 199 12.39 -0.79 -17.95
C ALA A 199 12.72 -1.82 -19.05
N ASP A 200 13.72 -2.65 -18.82
CA ASP A 200 14.22 -3.64 -19.79
C ASP A 200 13.63 -5.04 -19.61
N ALA A 201 13.01 -5.34 -18.47
CA ALA A 201 12.55 -6.68 -18.12
C ALA A 201 11.40 -7.21 -19.00
N ILE A 202 10.60 -6.31 -19.60
CA ILE A 202 9.48 -6.69 -20.48
C ILE A 202 9.78 -6.24 -21.93
N ASN A 203 11.04 -6.35 -22.37
CA ASN A 203 11.46 -5.97 -23.70
C ASN A 203 11.79 -7.23 -24.51
N ARG A 204 11.18 -7.36 -25.72
CA ARG A 204 11.45 -8.49 -26.63
C ARG A 204 12.76 -8.34 -27.39
N ILE A 205 13.36 -7.15 -27.43
CA ILE A 205 14.62 -6.90 -28.15
C ILE A 205 15.78 -7.54 -27.40
N GLY A 206 16.41 -8.52 -28.02
CA GLY A 206 17.53 -9.26 -27.40
C GLY A 206 17.11 -10.32 -26.40
N ALA A 207 15.82 -10.49 -26.13
CA ALA A 207 15.30 -11.49 -25.22
C ALA A 207 15.48 -12.92 -25.77
N THR A 208 15.67 -13.86 -24.86
CA THR A 208 15.68 -15.28 -25.18
C THR A 208 14.26 -15.78 -25.56
N PRO A 209 14.12 -16.92 -26.25
CA PRO A 209 12.79 -17.46 -26.54
C PRO A 209 11.91 -17.70 -25.31
N GLU A 210 12.51 -18.04 -24.15
CA GLU A 210 11.82 -18.22 -22.89
C GLU A 210 11.29 -16.89 -22.33
N GLU A 211 12.11 -15.83 -22.39
CA GLU A 211 11.70 -14.48 -21.98
C GLU A 211 10.61 -13.92 -22.90
N VAL A 212 10.70 -14.13 -24.21
CA VAL A 212 9.65 -13.78 -25.17
C VAL A 212 8.34 -14.50 -24.82
N GLY A 213 8.40 -15.81 -24.53
CA GLY A 213 7.23 -16.57 -24.09
C GLY A 213 6.59 -16.00 -22.81
N PHE A 214 7.43 -15.65 -21.82
CA PHE A 214 6.95 -15.00 -20.59
C PHE A 214 6.27 -13.64 -20.87
N ILE A 215 6.86 -12.81 -21.74
CA ILE A 215 6.32 -11.49 -22.10
C ILE A 215 4.97 -11.66 -22.84
N ASP A 216 4.88 -12.61 -23.75
CA ASP A 216 3.62 -12.91 -24.49
C ASP A 216 2.52 -13.37 -23.53
N ASP A 217 2.84 -14.23 -22.58
CA ASP A 217 1.94 -14.71 -21.53
C ASP A 217 1.47 -13.58 -20.60
N LEU A 218 2.40 -12.67 -20.25
CA LEU A 218 2.10 -11.50 -19.42
C LEU A 218 1.10 -10.57 -20.12
N PHE A 219 1.35 -10.20 -21.38
CA PHE A 219 0.46 -9.33 -22.13
C PHE A 219 -0.88 -10.01 -22.48
N ALA A 220 -0.89 -11.30 -22.73
CA ALA A 220 -2.12 -12.06 -22.88
C ALA A 220 -2.97 -12.01 -21.59
N ALA A 221 -2.36 -12.14 -20.42
CA ALA A 221 -3.05 -12.06 -19.14
C ALA A 221 -3.54 -10.63 -18.83
N LEU A 222 -2.79 -9.59 -19.22
CA LEU A 222 -3.20 -8.19 -19.08
C LEU A 222 -4.30 -7.77 -20.06
N GLY A 223 -4.43 -8.45 -21.18
CA GLY A 223 -5.35 -8.06 -22.26
C GLY A 223 -4.94 -6.78 -23.01
N THR A 224 -3.69 -6.33 -22.88
CA THR A 224 -3.15 -5.15 -23.55
C THR A 224 -1.64 -5.32 -23.76
N GLU A 225 -1.15 -4.79 -24.88
CA GLU A 225 0.31 -4.73 -25.19
C GLU A 225 0.87 -3.30 -25.03
N ARG A 226 0.11 -2.37 -24.48
CA ARG A 226 0.59 -1.01 -24.28
C ARG A 226 1.67 -1.02 -23.19
N ARG A 227 2.80 -0.39 -23.51
CA ARG A 227 3.92 -0.16 -22.58
C ARG A 227 4.21 1.33 -22.51
N PRO A 228 3.42 2.08 -21.77
CA PRO A 228 3.70 3.51 -21.66
C PRO A 228 4.93 3.79 -20.81
N ASN A 229 5.01 3.19 -19.62
CA ASN A 229 6.08 3.45 -18.66
C ASN A 229 6.06 2.40 -17.52
N HIS A 230 6.88 2.61 -16.47
CA HIS A 230 6.96 1.80 -15.27
C HIS A 230 7.17 2.72 -14.04
N ILE A 231 6.98 2.18 -12.82
CA ILE A 231 7.06 2.98 -11.58
C ILE A 231 8.46 3.60 -11.40
N GLY A 232 9.52 2.90 -11.80
CA GLY A 232 10.87 3.41 -11.77
C GLY A 232 11.03 4.72 -12.53
N SER A 233 10.29 4.93 -13.63
CA SER A 233 10.31 6.21 -14.37
C SER A 233 9.82 7.38 -13.54
N LEU A 234 8.86 7.16 -12.64
CA LEU A 234 8.35 8.17 -11.71
C LEU A 234 9.44 8.56 -10.71
N TYR A 235 10.07 7.56 -10.12
CA TYR A 235 11.18 7.78 -9.17
C TYR A 235 12.41 8.41 -9.83
N GLU A 236 12.74 8.05 -11.07
CA GLU A 236 13.80 8.71 -11.83
C GLU A 236 13.55 10.20 -12.03
N GLN A 237 12.31 10.59 -12.33
CA GLN A 237 11.95 12.01 -12.44
C GLN A 237 11.99 12.73 -11.08
N ILE A 238 11.54 12.09 -10.00
CA ILE A 238 11.64 12.62 -8.64
C ILE A 238 13.12 12.87 -8.28
N LEU A 239 14.00 11.90 -8.52
CA LEU A 239 15.44 12.01 -8.27
C LEU A 239 16.09 13.13 -9.10
N ALA A 240 15.70 13.27 -10.36
CA ALA A 240 16.19 14.35 -11.22
C ALA A 240 15.79 15.74 -10.68
N LEU A 241 14.55 15.91 -10.22
CA LEU A 241 14.06 17.14 -9.63
C LEU A 241 14.70 17.46 -8.27
N ILE A 242 14.98 16.47 -7.44
CA ILE A 242 15.76 16.63 -6.21
C ILE A 242 17.16 17.20 -6.56
N GLY A 243 17.80 16.67 -7.60
CA GLY A 243 19.08 17.15 -8.10
C GLY A 243 19.02 18.60 -8.61
N GLU A 244 17.96 18.96 -9.34
CA GLU A 244 17.71 20.32 -9.82
C GLU A 244 17.52 21.32 -8.68
N LEU A 245 16.67 20.99 -7.70
CA LEU A 245 16.44 21.82 -6.52
C LEU A 245 17.69 22.04 -5.69
N ARG A 246 18.50 21.00 -5.52
CA ARG A 246 19.78 21.08 -4.82
C ARG A 246 20.76 22.07 -5.51
N GLN A 247 20.80 22.05 -6.85
CA GLN A 247 21.69 22.93 -7.62
C GLN A 247 21.20 24.37 -7.67
N SER A 248 19.89 24.61 -7.59
CA SER A 248 19.31 25.96 -7.67
C SER A 248 19.53 26.82 -6.43
N GLY A 249 20.10 26.27 -5.35
CA GLY A 249 20.35 27.01 -4.11
C GLY A 249 19.07 27.48 -3.43
N THR A 250 18.03 26.63 -3.42
CA THR A 250 16.70 26.92 -2.89
C THR A 250 16.70 27.33 -1.42
N GLU A 251 15.62 27.98 -0.98
CA GLU A 251 15.35 28.32 0.44
C GLU A 251 15.22 27.07 1.37
N LEU A 252 15.24 25.85 0.79
CA LEU A 252 15.14 24.56 1.50
C LEU A 252 16.48 24.11 2.11
N THR A 253 17.21 25.02 2.74
CA THR A 253 18.56 24.77 3.27
C THR A 253 18.61 23.73 4.41
N THR A 254 17.47 23.40 5.01
CA THR A 254 17.35 22.42 6.10
C THR A 254 17.03 21.00 5.60
N VAL A 255 16.74 20.81 4.32
CA VAL A 255 16.39 19.51 3.73
C VAL A 255 17.64 18.70 3.44
N ASP A 256 17.74 17.49 3.96
CA ASP A 256 18.80 16.54 3.63
C ASP A 256 18.52 15.87 2.28
N PHE A 257 18.79 16.59 1.19
CA PHE A 257 18.60 16.08 -0.16
C PHE A 257 19.46 14.84 -0.47
N ASP A 258 20.64 14.69 0.13
CA ASP A 258 21.49 13.52 -0.07
C ASP A 258 20.88 12.28 0.62
N GLY A 259 20.29 12.45 1.80
CA GLY A 259 19.52 11.41 2.47
C GLY A 259 18.32 10.96 1.64
N TRP A 260 17.50 11.90 1.20
CA TRP A 260 16.32 11.60 0.40
C TRP A 260 16.64 10.98 -0.97
N THR A 261 17.74 11.39 -1.61
CA THR A 261 18.20 10.72 -2.84
C THR A 261 18.47 9.24 -2.59
N ARG A 262 19.22 8.89 -1.52
CA ARG A 262 19.49 7.48 -1.18
C ARG A 262 18.22 6.70 -0.84
N ASP A 263 17.30 7.32 -0.11
CA ASP A 263 16.04 6.66 0.28
C ASP A 263 15.18 6.34 -0.96
N PHE A 264 15.05 7.26 -1.91
CA PHE A 264 14.28 7.02 -3.14
C PHE A 264 14.99 6.11 -4.15
N GLU A 265 16.33 6.12 -4.21
CA GLU A 265 17.10 5.12 -4.96
C GLU A 265 16.83 3.71 -4.40
N ALA A 266 16.86 3.55 -3.08
CA ALA A 266 16.57 2.27 -2.43
C ALA A 266 15.13 1.82 -2.66
N THR A 267 14.15 2.71 -2.58
CA THR A 267 12.73 2.42 -2.88
C THR A 267 12.56 1.92 -4.32
N LYS A 268 13.17 2.60 -5.28
CA LYS A 268 13.13 2.20 -6.70
C LYS A 268 13.72 0.81 -6.90
N ASP A 269 14.92 0.56 -6.35
CA ASP A 269 15.63 -0.71 -6.51
C ASP A 269 14.88 -1.87 -5.85
N GLU A 270 14.20 -1.64 -4.70
CA GLU A 270 13.39 -2.65 -4.01
C GLU A 270 12.21 -3.11 -4.89
N GLY A 271 11.47 -2.19 -5.52
CA GLY A 271 10.40 -2.52 -6.44
C GLY A 271 10.91 -3.25 -7.69
N GLU A 272 11.83 -2.63 -8.42
CA GLU A 272 12.31 -3.13 -9.72
C GLU A 272 13.07 -4.48 -9.62
N ILE A 273 13.65 -4.81 -8.48
CA ILE A 273 14.42 -6.06 -8.32
C ILE A 273 13.63 -7.07 -7.52
N ASP A 274 13.28 -6.74 -6.29
CA ASP A 274 12.75 -7.71 -5.32
C ASP A 274 11.27 -8.02 -5.55
N HIS A 275 10.41 -6.99 -5.65
CA HIS A 275 8.97 -7.19 -5.88
C HIS A 275 8.70 -7.81 -7.25
N TYR A 276 9.40 -7.31 -8.30
CA TYR A 276 9.27 -7.88 -9.64
C TYR A 276 9.58 -9.38 -9.67
N LEU A 277 10.70 -9.81 -9.07
CA LEU A 277 11.08 -11.22 -9.04
C LEU A 277 10.08 -12.08 -8.25
N PHE A 278 9.58 -11.58 -7.14
CA PHE A 278 8.56 -12.25 -6.35
C PHE A 278 7.26 -12.44 -7.13
N PHE A 279 6.70 -11.37 -7.70
CA PHE A 279 5.47 -11.47 -8.48
C PHE A 279 5.63 -12.29 -9.75
N ARG A 280 6.80 -12.25 -10.39
CA ARG A 280 7.11 -13.12 -11.54
C ARG A 280 7.07 -14.59 -11.16
N LYS A 281 7.64 -15.00 -10.02
CA LYS A 281 7.56 -16.38 -9.52
C LYS A 281 6.12 -16.81 -9.26
N LEU A 282 5.31 -15.93 -8.67
CA LEU A 282 3.89 -16.20 -8.45
C LEU A 282 3.13 -16.32 -9.78
N PHE A 283 3.32 -15.40 -10.70
CA PHE A 283 2.65 -15.38 -12.01
C PHE A 283 2.95 -16.63 -12.84
N THR A 284 4.21 -17.09 -12.83
CA THR A 284 4.63 -18.31 -13.54
C THR A 284 4.29 -19.61 -12.80
N GLY A 285 3.73 -19.55 -11.60
CA GLY A 285 3.43 -20.72 -10.78
C GLY A 285 4.68 -21.40 -10.19
N GLN A 286 5.84 -20.72 -10.22
CA GLN A 286 7.13 -21.28 -9.78
C GLN A 286 7.45 -20.99 -8.31
N HIS A 287 6.56 -20.26 -7.60
CA HIS A 287 6.78 -19.98 -6.20
C HIS A 287 6.62 -21.23 -5.34
N GLU A 288 7.53 -21.45 -4.41
CA GLU A 288 7.56 -22.64 -3.53
C GLU A 288 6.30 -22.81 -2.69
N GLY A 289 5.63 -21.70 -2.35
CA GLY A 289 4.37 -21.68 -1.61
C GLY A 289 3.19 -22.37 -2.32
N PHE A 290 3.30 -22.69 -3.60
CA PHE A 290 2.30 -23.51 -4.31
C PHE A 290 2.40 -25.03 -4.00
N ALA A 291 3.32 -25.42 -3.12
CA ALA A 291 3.43 -26.80 -2.60
C ALA A 291 3.48 -27.88 -3.68
N GLY A 292 4.04 -27.59 -4.85
CA GLY A 292 4.19 -28.54 -5.96
C GLY A 292 2.93 -28.77 -6.78
N VAL A 293 1.89 -27.96 -6.61
CA VAL A 293 0.72 -27.96 -7.51
C VAL A 293 1.15 -27.42 -8.88
N MET A 294 1.12 -28.29 -9.89
CA MET A 294 1.47 -27.92 -11.27
C MET A 294 0.36 -27.09 -11.89
N ASN A 295 0.74 -26.08 -12.68
CA ASN A 295 -0.20 -25.27 -13.46
C ASN A 295 -1.36 -24.70 -12.60
N VAL A 296 -1.03 -24.19 -11.43
CA VAL A 296 -1.99 -23.74 -10.43
C VAL A 296 -3.02 -22.73 -10.98
N TRP A 297 -2.62 -21.93 -11.97
CA TRP A 297 -3.49 -20.92 -12.60
C TRP A 297 -4.42 -21.47 -13.69
N ASP A 298 -4.24 -22.72 -14.13
CA ASP A 298 -5.12 -23.40 -15.09
C ASP A 298 -6.28 -24.13 -14.38
N LEU A 299 -6.24 -24.20 -13.04
CA LEU A 299 -7.31 -24.77 -12.24
C LEU A 299 -8.57 -23.89 -12.30
N PRO A 300 -9.78 -24.49 -12.31
CA PRO A 300 -11.00 -23.75 -12.08
C PRO A 300 -10.98 -22.99 -10.75
N LYS A 301 -11.58 -21.80 -10.67
CA LYS A 301 -11.59 -20.99 -9.45
C LYS A 301 -12.29 -21.66 -8.27
N ASP A 302 -13.25 -22.55 -8.55
CA ASP A 302 -13.98 -23.35 -7.55
C ASP A 302 -13.21 -24.61 -7.13
N ASP A 303 -12.09 -24.95 -7.78
CA ASP A 303 -11.25 -26.07 -7.37
C ASP A 303 -10.68 -25.83 -5.95
N PRO A 304 -10.74 -26.83 -5.05
CA PRO A 304 -10.15 -26.72 -3.72
C PRO A 304 -8.66 -26.35 -3.74
N SER A 305 -7.93 -26.78 -4.80
CA SER A 305 -6.51 -26.51 -5.00
C SER A 305 -6.22 -25.18 -5.69
N TYR A 306 -7.25 -24.39 -6.09
CA TYR A 306 -7.04 -23.02 -6.56
C TYR A 306 -6.57 -22.14 -5.38
N PRO A 307 -5.55 -21.27 -5.55
CA PRO A 307 -4.90 -20.61 -4.42
C PRO A 307 -5.77 -19.63 -3.64
N ALA A 308 -6.73 -19.00 -4.29
CA ALA A 308 -7.53 -17.94 -3.71
C ALA A 308 -9.03 -18.31 -3.58
N PHE A 309 -9.69 -17.69 -2.63
CA PHE A 309 -11.15 -17.66 -2.59
C PHE A 309 -11.69 -16.80 -3.74
N ASP A 310 -12.86 -17.16 -4.26
CA ASP A 310 -13.56 -16.38 -5.28
C ASP A 310 -14.32 -15.23 -4.61
N VAL A 311 -13.59 -14.18 -4.23
CA VAL A 311 -14.16 -12.96 -3.66
C VAL A 311 -14.39 -11.92 -4.77
N ALA A 312 -15.30 -10.97 -4.52
CA ALA A 312 -15.70 -9.97 -5.49
C ALA A 312 -14.52 -9.04 -5.89
N VAL A 313 -14.56 -8.52 -7.11
CA VAL A 313 -13.67 -7.43 -7.55
C VAL A 313 -14.28 -6.09 -7.12
N ASP A 314 -13.46 -5.21 -6.54
CA ASP A 314 -13.87 -3.89 -6.03
C ASP A 314 -15.17 -3.91 -5.22
N PRO A 315 -15.31 -4.76 -4.20
CA PRO A 315 -16.52 -4.71 -3.37
C PRO A 315 -16.58 -3.40 -2.62
N THR A 316 -17.78 -3.01 -2.19
CA THR A 316 -17.96 -1.83 -1.34
C THR A 316 -18.94 -2.11 -0.20
N ALA A 317 -18.71 -1.45 0.93
CA ALA A 317 -19.65 -1.44 2.05
C ALA A 317 -20.68 -0.31 1.96
N PHE A 318 -20.68 0.53 0.93
CA PHE A 318 -21.67 1.58 0.75
C PHE A 318 -23.00 1.02 0.27
N ILE A 319 -24.04 1.28 1.06
CA ILE A 319 -25.40 0.79 0.82
C ILE A 319 -25.95 1.42 -0.48
N GLY A 320 -26.53 0.57 -1.33
CA GLY A 320 -27.13 0.97 -2.60
C GLY A 320 -26.16 1.08 -3.77
N HIS A 321 -24.89 0.81 -3.56
CA HIS A 321 -23.91 0.77 -4.64
C HIS A 321 -24.02 -0.54 -5.44
N PRO A 322 -23.82 -0.54 -6.79
CA PRO A 322 -23.91 -1.76 -7.60
C PRO A 322 -22.99 -2.91 -7.19
N ARG A 323 -21.84 -2.58 -6.56
CA ARG A 323 -20.86 -3.56 -6.06
C ARG A 323 -20.95 -3.76 -4.54
N GLN A 324 -22.10 -3.41 -3.93
CA GLN A 324 -22.33 -3.59 -2.50
C GLN A 324 -22.20 -5.07 -2.09
N ILE A 325 -21.54 -5.32 -0.98
CA ILE A 325 -21.50 -6.63 -0.33
C ILE A 325 -22.94 -6.99 0.11
N MET A 326 -23.46 -8.13 -0.36
CA MET A 326 -24.88 -8.48 -0.21
C MET A 326 -25.19 -9.22 1.09
N ASP A 327 -24.26 -10.00 1.63
CA ASP A 327 -24.47 -10.66 2.92
C ASP A 327 -24.50 -9.62 4.04
N PRO A 328 -25.53 -9.55 4.89
CA PRO A 328 -25.67 -8.51 5.90
C PRO A 328 -24.56 -8.54 6.98
N THR A 329 -24.08 -9.74 7.33
CA THR A 329 -23.00 -9.88 8.33
C THR A 329 -21.67 -9.47 7.72
N ALA A 330 -21.35 -9.95 6.52
CA ALA A 330 -20.15 -9.54 5.81
C ALA A 330 -20.15 -8.04 5.51
N LEU A 331 -21.28 -7.45 5.09
CA LEU A 331 -21.43 -6.02 4.89
C LEU A 331 -21.09 -5.21 6.15
N ARG A 332 -21.62 -5.65 7.30
CA ARG A 332 -21.38 -4.96 8.58
C ARG A 332 -19.94 -5.12 9.06
N THR A 333 -19.35 -6.29 8.85
CA THR A 333 -17.93 -6.55 9.14
C THR A 333 -17.02 -5.73 8.21
N ALA A 334 -17.35 -5.65 6.93
CA ALA A 334 -16.64 -4.82 5.95
C ALA A 334 -16.75 -3.31 6.28
N TRP A 335 -17.93 -2.87 6.76
CA TRP A 335 -18.10 -1.51 7.24
C TRP A 335 -17.20 -1.20 8.45
N LEU A 336 -17.11 -2.13 9.42
CA LEU A 336 -16.15 -2.01 10.52
C LEU A 336 -14.71 -1.90 9.98
N GLY A 337 -14.34 -2.74 9.01
CA GLY A 337 -13.05 -2.67 8.36
C GLY A 337 -12.74 -1.33 7.71
N ASN A 338 -13.73 -0.69 7.06
CA ASN A 338 -13.58 0.66 6.52
C ASN A 338 -13.36 1.70 7.63
N LEU A 339 -14.09 1.61 8.73
CA LEU A 339 -13.92 2.52 9.87
C LEU A 339 -12.51 2.41 10.47
N GLU A 340 -11.97 1.20 10.56
CA GLU A 340 -10.60 0.95 10.99
C GLU A 340 -9.59 1.53 9.99
N TYR A 341 -9.77 1.27 8.69
CA TYR A 341 -8.93 1.81 7.63
C TYR A 341 -8.91 3.34 7.62
N TRP A 342 -10.07 3.99 7.71
CA TRP A 342 -10.16 5.44 7.78
C TRP A 342 -9.54 6.01 9.06
N THR A 343 -9.67 5.29 10.18
CA THR A 343 -9.00 5.64 11.44
C THR A 343 -7.48 5.61 11.26
N VAL A 344 -6.94 4.58 10.60
CA VAL A 344 -5.52 4.50 10.27
C VAL A 344 -5.06 5.68 9.43
N LEU A 345 -5.76 6.00 8.34
CA LEU A 345 -5.40 7.12 7.47
C LEU A 345 -5.39 8.46 8.21
N CYS A 346 -6.41 8.71 9.05
CA CYS A 346 -6.49 9.94 9.85
C CYS A 346 -5.40 10.01 10.93
N LEU A 347 -5.03 8.89 11.52
CA LEU A 347 -3.92 8.82 12.49
C LEU A 347 -2.57 9.07 11.81
N LEU A 348 -2.32 8.50 10.64
CA LEU A 348 -1.11 8.72 9.85
C LEU A 348 -1.00 10.18 9.39
N ASP A 349 -2.09 10.77 8.89
CA ASP A 349 -2.10 12.18 8.54
C ASP A 349 -1.76 13.06 9.75
N SER A 350 -2.34 12.79 10.91
CA SER A 350 -2.03 13.49 12.15
C SER A 350 -0.56 13.33 12.56
N TYR A 351 0.00 12.13 12.41
CA TYR A 351 1.41 11.86 12.67
C TYR A 351 2.32 12.72 11.78
N TYR A 352 2.10 12.70 10.46
CA TYR A 352 2.90 13.49 9.51
C TYR A 352 2.79 15.00 9.75
N ARG A 353 1.71 15.46 10.36
CA ARG A 353 1.51 16.87 10.81
C ARG A 353 2.07 17.16 12.20
N GLY A 354 2.83 16.25 12.78
CA GLY A 354 3.52 16.46 14.05
C GLY A 354 2.64 16.25 15.29
N ALA A 355 1.58 15.44 15.21
CA ALA A 355 0.79 15.08 16.40
C ALA A 355 1.55 14.23 17.43
N GLY A 356 2.69 13.65 17.03
CA GLY A 356 3.57 12.83 17.87
C GLY A 356 3.41 11.33 17.65
N GLU A 357 4.32 10.55 18.23
CA GLU A 357 4.45 9.09 18.03
C GLU A 357 3.20 8.30 18.42
N TRP A 358 2.40 8.80 19.37
CA TRP A 358 1.16 8.14 19.77
C TRP A 358 0.23 7.86 18.57
N ALA A 359 0.22 8.74 17.57
CA ALA A 359 -0.66 8.61 16.41
C ALA A 359 -0.24 7.44 15.52
N VAL A 360 1.07 7.31 15.22
CA VAL A 360 1.56 6.19 14.42
C VAL A 360 1.50 4.87 15.20
N GLU A 361 1.70 4.88 16.52
CA GLU A 361 1.53 3.69 17.36
C GLU A 361 0.07 3.19 17.32
N ARG A 362 -0.90 4.10 17.41
CA ARG A 362 -2.32 3.74 17.29
C ARG A 362 -2.67 3.28 15.88
N ALA A 363 -2.17 3.95 14.83
CA ALA A 363 -2.36 3.50 13.45
C ALA A 363 -1.88 2.05 13.27
N ARG A 364 -0.69 1.71 13.76
CA ARG A 364 -0.17 0.33 13.73
C ARG A 364 -1.05 -0.65 14.50
N ALA A 365 -1.52 -0.25 15.69
CA ALA A 365 -2.42 -1.09 16.47
C ALA A 365 -3.70 -1.42 15.69
N HIS A 366 -4.34 -0.44 15.05
CA HIS A 366 -5.52 -0.65 14.21
C HIS A 366 -5.21 -1.50 12.98
N MET A 367 -4.09 -1.29 12.26
CA MET A 367 -3.70 -2.11 11.11
C MET A 367 -3.54 -3.59 11.48
N VAL A 368 -2.75 -3.88 12.52
CA VAL A 368 -2.40 -5.25 12.88
C VAL A 368 -3.44 -5.90 13.81
N GLY A 369 -3.97 -5.12 14.74
CA GLY A 369 -4.91 -5.64 15.74
C GLY A 369 -6.34 -5.76 15.22
N ALA A 370 -6.83 -4.80 14.45
CA ALA A 370 -8.23 -4.77 14.00
C ALA A 370 -8.40 -5.15 12.54
N MET A 371 -7.73 -4.46 11.62
CA MET A 371 -7.94 -4.69 10.19
C MET A 371 -7.52 -6.09 9.73
N LEU A 372 -6.35 -6.58 10.16
CA LEU A 372 -5.84 -7.88 9.75
C LEU A 372 -6.77 -9.05 10.15
N PRO A 373 -7.27 -9.16 11.41
CA PRO A 373 -8.29 -10.15 11.76
C PRO A 373 -9.56 -10.04 10.94
N LEU A 374 -10.10 -8.83 10.76
CA LEU A 374 -11.32 -8.59 9.97
C LEU A 374 -11.15 -9.02 8.52
N ALA A 375 -10.02 -8.67 7.90
CA ALA A 375 -9.75 -9.00 6.50
C ALA A 375 -9.63 -10.52 6.28
N ARG A 376 -8.93 -11.23 7.16
CA ARG A 376 -8.82 -12.70 7.13
C ARG A 376 -10.17 -13.37 7.34
N HIS A 377 -10.96 -12.88 8.27
CA HIS A 377 -12.30 -13.39 8.53
C HIS A 377 -13.21 -13.22 7.31
N LEU A 378 -13.25 -12.03 6.72
CA LEU A 378 -14.03 -11.75 5.51
C LEU A 378 -13.60 -12.65 4.36
N GLY A 379 -12.30 -12.77 4.07
CA GLY A 379 -11.79 -13.63 3.00
C GLY A 379 -12.24 -15.09 3.16
N SER A 380 -12.19 -15.63 4.38
CA SER A 380 -12.60 -17.00 4.67
C SER A 380 -14.13 -17.25 4.61
N THR A 381 -14.94 -16.21 4.72
CA THR A 381 -16.43 -16.27 4.68
C THR A 381 -17.01 -15.84 3.33
N GLY A 382 -16.19 -15.68 2.30
CA GLY A 382 -16.63 -15.28 0.96
C GLY A 382 -16.88 -13.77 0.80
N GLY A 383 -16.50 -12.98 1.80
CA GLY A 383 -16.46 -11.53 1.73
C GLY A 383 -15.05 -11.00 1.42
N ALA A 384 -14.89 -9.69 1.47
CA ALA A 384 -13.59 -9.04 1.36
C ALA A 384 -13.59 -7.68 2.03
N LEU A 385 -12.41 -7.23 2.48
CA LEU A 385 -12.24 -5.88 3.00
C LEU A 385 -12.22 -4.88 1.83
N PRO A 386 -13.18 -3.94 1.76
CA PRO A 386 -13.36 -3.14 0.54
C PRO A 386 -12.36 -1.97 0.41
N PHE A 387 -11.71 -1.55 1.48
CA PHE A 387 -10.85 -0.36 1.47
C PHE A 387 -11.49 0.84 0.77
N ASP A 388 -12.78 1.08 1.03
CA ASP A 388 -13.49 2.19 0.39
C ASP A 388 -12.80 3.53 0.64
N ALA A 389 -12.78 4.42 -0.34
CA ALA A 389 -12.17 5.73 -0.20
C ALA A 389 -12.90 6.56 0.87
N LEU A 390 -12.12 7.31 1.67
CA LEU A 390 -12.66 8.20 2.69
C LEU A 390 -13.33 9.41 2.03
N SER A 391 -14.66 9.48 2.09
CA SER A 391 -15.46 10.52 1.43
C SER A 391 -16.06 11.55 2.40
N MET A 392 -15.52 11.68 3.61
CA MET A 392 -16.11 12.53 4.66
C MET A 392 -15.66 13.99 4.63
N GLY A 393 -15.19 14.50 3.51
CA GLY A 393 -14.71 15.87 3.41
C GLY A 393 -13.50 16.15 4.31
N TYR A 394 -12.72 15.13 4.62
CA TYR A 394 -11.45 15.28 5.32
C TYR A 394 -10.52 16.12 4.46
N ALA A 395 -10.21 17.34 4.91
CA ALA A 395 -9.36 18.25 4.19
C ALA A 395 -7.95 18.25 4.80
N PRO A 396 -6.91 17.96 4.00
CA PRO A 396 -5.54 18.20 4.41
C PRO A 396 -5.38 19.65 4.89
N GLY A 397 -4.62 19.89 5.94
CA GLY A 397 -4.40 21.24 6.49
C GLY A 397 -5.38 21.66 7.59
N THR A 398 -6.32 20.80 8.02
CA THR A 398 -7.07 21.06 9.25
C THR A 398 -6.13 21.02 10.47
N ASP A 399 -6.45 21.81 11.48
CA ASP A 399 -5.67 21.82 12.72
C ASP A 399 -5.77 20.47 13.47
N ASN A 400 -4.79 20.21 14.35
CA ASN A 400 -4.73 18.97 15.11
C ASN A 400 -5.97 18.72 15.99
N ALA A 401 -6.67 19.77 16.45
CA ALA A 401 -7.88 19.62 17.24
C ALA A 401 -9.05 19.06 16.42
N ARG A 402 -9.20 19.54 15.17
CA ARG A 402 -10.22 19.02 14.24
C ARG A 402 -9.90 17.61 13.81
N SER A 403 -8.64 17.31 13.50
CA SER A 403 -8.20 15.94 13.18
C SER A 403 -8.52 14.96 14.30
N ARG A 404 -8.20 15.31 15.56
CA ARG A 404 -8.56 14.50 16.72
C ARG A 404 -10.05 14.28 16.88
N LEU A 405 -10.88 15.28 16.59
CA LEU A 405 -12.34 15.13 16.64
C LEU A 405 -12.84 14.14 15.61
N VAL A 406 -12.31 14.16 14.38
CA VAL A 406 -12.67 13.19 13.33
C VAL A 406 -12.27 11.78 13.76
N ILE A 407 -11.03 11.58 14.20
CA ILE A 407 -10.53 10.29 14.67
C ILE A 407 -11.41 9.77 15.83
N LEU A 408 -11.71 10.60 16.81
CA LEU A 408 -12.54 10.23 17.95
C LEU A 408 -13.94 9.76 17.53
N ARG A 409 -14.52 10.40 16.51
CA ARG A 409 -15.83 9.98 15.98
C ARG A 409 -15.76 8.68 15.20
N LEU A 410 -14.75 8.48 14.38
CA LEU A 410 -14.49 7.22 13.67
C LEU A 410 -14.31 6.06 14.65
N VAL A 411 -13.47 6.23 15.66
CA VAL A 411 -13.20 5.19 16.67
C VAL A 411 -14.43 4.85 17.47
N ARG A 412 -15.25 5.84 17.86
CA ARG A 412 -16.53 5.57 18.56
C ARG A 412 -17.55 4.86 17.68
N GLU A 413 -17.61 5.21 16.41
CA GLU A 413 -18.49 4.50 15.45
C GLU A 413 -18.01 3.06 15.27
N ALA A 414 -16.70 2.84 15.07
CA ALA A 414 -16.10 1.52 14.99
C ALA A 414 -16.41 0.67 16.23
N GLN A 415 -16.24 1.25 17.42
CA GLN A 415 -16.59 0.59 18.68
C GLN A 415 -18.07 0.18 18.76
N ALA A 416 -18.97 1.06 18.33
CA ALA A 416 -20.40 0.75 18.33
C ALA A 416 -20.74 -0.38 17.34
N VAL A 417 -20.15 -0.37 16.15
CA VAL A 417 -20.31 -1.43 15.14
C VAL A 417 -19.73 -2.74 15.65
N ALA A 418 -18.51 -2.73 16.21
CA ALA A 418 -17.87 -3.93 16.77
C ALA A 418 -18.73 -4.57 17.87
N ARG A 419 -19.19 -3.77 18.83
CA ARG A 419 -20.12 -4.26 19.88
C ARG A 419 -21.40 -4.88 19.33
N SER A 420 -21.92 -4.33 18.23
CA SER A 420 -23.14 -4.84 17.61
C SER A 420 -22.96 -6.12 16.81
N LEU A 421 -21.74 -6.40 16.33
CA LEU A 421 -21.38 -7.66 15.68
C LEU A 421 -21.30 -8.81 16.70
N GLY A 422 -20.88 -8.54 17.94
CA GLY A 422 -20.81 -9.53 19.01
C GLY A 422 -20.05 -10.79 18.60
N SER A 423 -20.71 -11.94 18.62
CA SER A 423 -20.12 -13.24 18.25
C SER A 423 -19.79 -13.39 16.75
N ASN A 424 -20.16 -12.44 15.91
CA ASN A 424 -19.80 -12.44 14.49
C ASN A 424 -18.43 -11.75 14.23
N LEU A 425 -17.80 -11.22 15.27
CA LEU A 425 -16.42 -10.75 15.17
C LEU A 425 -15.44 -11.93 15.12
N PRO A 426 -14.28 -11.76 14.47
CA PRO A 426 -13.17 -12.70 14.62
C PRO A 426 -12.82 -12.90 16.11
N GLU A 427 -12.47 -14.12 16.48
CA GLU A 427 -12.15 -14.48 17.88
C GLU A 427 -10.95 -13.69 18.43
N ASP A 428 -10.01 -13.33 17.53
CA ASP A 428 -8.80 -12.56 17.84
C ASP A 428 -8.96 -11.04 17.69
N PHE A 429 -10.18 -10.52 17.47
CA PHE A 429 -10.43 -9.08 17.37
C PHE A 429 -10.34 -8.43 18.77
N PRO A 430 -9.45 -7.43 18.97
CA PRO A 430 -9.24 -6.80 20.28
C PRO A 430 -10.30 -5.73 20.55
N LEU A 431 -11.29 -6.04 21.37
CA LEU A 431 -12.39 -5.11 21.70
C LEU A 431 -11.94 -3.85 22.44
N ASP A 432 -10.79 -3.87 23.09
CA ASP A 432 -10.22 -2.75 23.86
C ASP A 432 -9.45 -1.73 23.01
N ILE A 433 -9.15 -2.07 21.75
CA ILE A 433 -8.36 -1.21 20.85
C ILE A 433 -8.97 0.20 20.71
N HIS A 434 -10.30 0.30 20.70
CA HIS A 434 -11.00 1.56 20.58
C HIS A 434 -10.88 2.40 21.86
N ASP A 435 -11.02 1.76 23.03
CA ASP A 435 -10.89 2.43 24.33
C ASP A 435 -9.45 2.95 24.53
N ASP A 436 -8.45 2.17 24.13
CA ASP A 436 -7.04 2.58 24.14
C ASP A 436 -6.77 3.80 23.25
N THR A 437 -7.38 3.82 22.05
CA THR A 437 -7.20 4.93 21.12
C THR A 437 -7.92 6.19 21.61
N ILE A 438 -9.11 6.07 22.18
CA ILE A 438 -9.81 7.18 22.83
C ILE A 438 -8.97 7.76 23.97
N ALA A 439 -8.42 6.89 24.84
CA ALA A 439 -7.56 7.31 25.94
C ALA A 439 -6.29 8.04 25.45
N ALA A 440 -5.66 7.57 24.38
CA ALA A 440 -4.51 8.21 23.76
C ALA A 440 -4.84 9.61 23.20
N ILE A 441 -6.00 9.77 22.57
CA ILE A 441 -6.50 11.07 22.08
C ILE A 441 -6.72 12.04 23.24
N ASP A 442 -7.40 11.59 24.31
CA ASP A 442 -7.70 12.41 25.48
C ASP A 442 -6.42 12.80 26.25
N GLY A 443 -5.46 11.88 26.41
CA GLY A 443 -4.15 12.15 26.98
C GLY A 443 -3.36 13.18 26.20
N GLY A 444 -3.38 13.11 24.87
CA GLY A 444 -2.75 14.11 23.99
C GLY A 444 -3.40 15.48 24.06
N ILE A 445 -4.69 15.59 24.37
CA ILE A 445 -5.40 16.86 24.57
C ILE A 445 -4.95 17.52 25.89
N VAL A 446 -4.73 16.73 26.94
CA VAL A 446 -4.26 17.25 28.24
C VAL A 446 -2.85 17.84 28.12
N LEU A 447 -1.94 17.15 27.43
CA LEU A 447 -0.57 17.63 27.20
C LEU A 447 -0.53 18.93 26.39
N ALA A 448 -1.38 19.05 25.37
CA ALA A 448 -1.46 20.26 24.53
C ALA A 448 -2.05 21.49 25.28
N ARG A 449 -2.84 21.28 26.33
CA ARG A 449 -3.37 22.35 27.20
C ARG A 449 -2.44 22.77 28.32
N GLY A 450 -1.42 21.97 28.60
CA GLY A 450 -0.47 22.18 29.70
C GLY A 450 0.76 23.04 29.37
N HIS A 451 0.90 23.51 28.13
CA HIS A 451 1.94 24.46 27.73
C HIS A 451 1.28 25.78 27.32
N PRO A 452 1.37 26.86 28.17
CA PRO A 452 0.93 28.19 27.81
C PRO A 452 1.82 28.82 26.73
#